data_95d5ea3d700aa1d9acb67e5ace35c5a2
#
_entry.id   95d5ea3d700aa1d9acb67e5ace35c5a2
#
_cell.length_a   1.000
_cell.length_b   1.000
_cell.length_c   1.000
_cell.angle_alpha   90.00
_cell.angle_beta   90.00
_cell.angle_gamma   90.00
#
_symmetry.space_group_name_H-M   'P 1'
#
loop_
_entity.id
_entity.type
_entity.pdbx_description
1 polymer ?
#
loop_
_entity_poly.entity_id
_entity_poly.type
_entity_poly.pdbx_seq_one_letter_code
_entity_poly.pdbx_strand_id
1 'polypeptide(L)'
;ETVDVGGNLYGIDPDKIGMVGVGTGSYLAYGCGSVYDFEEVLLEKFIDTETALPYIDSLILGNIYGDTQAALCSPNTPGYSSEIDFAFSLGGALGDATWIDGEEREAAFSGIHCTQDIFAPYGDGPVIVPTTNEFVVNVSGNRTAIQRANELGNNDVLNDPNVAFALQENVEVQKTTNVMPALSPPINMGEDHFYGFNLPFPQGSPYDFWDFPTLQAVVAGTNAALGTDFNADTLHLSGLATNPDMSPEKGK
;
A
#
# COMPACT_ATOMS: atom_id res chain seq x y z
N GLU A 1 20.16 8.97 14.09
CA GLU A 1 20.96 8.81 15.31
C GLU A 1 21.94 7.64 15.21
N THR A 2 21.49 6.44 14.84
CA THR A 2 22.37 5.26 14.70
C THR A 2 23.51 5.50 13.70
N VAL A 3 23.24 6.22 12.62
CA VAL A 3 24.25 6.58 11.61
C VAL A 3 25.19 7.65 12.12
N ASP A 4 24.67 8.73 12.68
CA ASP A 4 25.45 9.90 13.07
C ASP A 4 26.24 9.71 14.38
N VAL A 5 25.61 9.12 15.38
CA VAL A 5 26.18 8.94 16.71
C VAL A 5 26.73 7.52 16.93
N GLY A 6 26.07 6.52 16.31
CA GLY A 6 26.42 5.10 16.45
C GLY A 6 27.54 4.62 15.52
N GLY A 7 28.11 5.47 14.66
CA GLY A 7 29.16 5.12 13.72
C GLY A 7 28.73 4.21 12.59
N ASN A 8 27.43 4.17 12.29
CA ASN A 8 26.83 3.41 11.19
C ASN A 8 27.24 1.93 11.10
N LEU A 9 27.16 1.23 12.22
CA LEU A 9 27.54 -0.19 12.33
C LEU A 9 26.83 -1.11 11.34
N TYR A 10 25.64 -0.72 10.90
CA TYR A 10 24.80 -1.52 9.98
C TYR A 10 24.93 -1.10 8.52
N GLY A 11 25.70 -0.08 8.18
CA GLY A 11 25.86 0.41 6.82
C GLY A 11 24.58 1.00 6.24
N ILE A 12 23.75 1.63 7.07
CA ILE A 12 22.48 2.26 6.65
C ILE A 12 22.82 3.51 5.83
N ASP A 13 22.19 3.66 4.69
CA ASP A 13 22.19 4.91 3.92
C ASP A 13 21.02 5.77 4.43
N PRO A 14 21.28 6.90 5.12
CA PRO A 14 20.21 7.73 5.67
C PRO A 14 19.41 8.47 4.63
N ASP A 15 19.92 8.57 3.40
CA ASP A 15 19.26 9.22 2.27
C ASP A 15 18.50 8.19 1.39
N LYS A 16 18.27 6.97 1.92
CA LYS A 16 17.54 5.88 1.22
C LYS A 16 16.76 5.05 2.22
N ILE A 17 15.77 5.65 2.82
CA ILE A 17 14.90 4.97 3.79
C ILE A 17 13.58 4.61 3.12
N GLY A 18 13.29 3.31 3.07
CA GLY A 18 12.01 2.81 2.56
C GLY A 18 11.11 2.25 3.66
N MET A 19 9.81 2.41 3.51
CA MET A 19 8.80 1.83 4.38
C MET A 19 7.92 0.84 3.60
N VAL A 20 7.75 -0.35 4.14
CA VAL A 20 6.89 -1.39 3.56
C VAL A 20 5.73 -1.65 4.50
N GLY A 21 4.51 -1.55 3.99
CA GLY A 21 3.29 -1.79 4.74
C GLY A 21 2.48 -2.95 4.18
N VAL A 22 1.84 -3.72 5.06
CA VAL A 22 0.92 -4.81 4.70
C VAL A 22 -0.46 -4.51 5.28
N GLY A 23 -1.51 -4.55 4.47
CA GLY A 23 -2.87 -4.25 4.91
C GLY A 23 -2.97 -2.87 5.57
N THR A 24 -3.32 -2.82 6.85
CA THR A 24 -3.37 -1.57 7.63
C THR A 24 -2.02 -0.86 7.69
N GLY A 25 -0.89 -1.60 7.70
CA GLY A 25 0.45 -1.02 7.64
C GLY A 25 0.72 -0.25 6.34
N SER A 26 0.02 -0.57 5.27
CA SER A 26 0.12 0.16 4.00
C SER A 26 -0.40 1.59 4.10
N TYR A 27 -1.48 1.80 4.86
CA TYR A 27 -1.99 3.15 5.14
C TYR A 27 -0.94 3.99 5.86
N LEU A 28 -0.22 3.39 6.81
CA LEU A 28 0.87 4.06 7.52
C LEU A 28 2.04 4.36 6.58
N ALA A 29 2.46 3.39 5.76
CA ALA A 29 3.58 3.57 4.84
C ALA A 29 3.30 4.70 3.83
N TYR A 30 2.11 4.70 3.23
CA TYR A 30 1.72 5.74 2.28
C TYR A 30 1.51 7.08 2.97
N GLY A 31 0.85 7.11 4.13
CA GLY A 31 0.68 8.34 4.90
C GLY A 31 2.00 8.97 5.33
N CYS A 32 2.99 8.16 5.75
CA CYS A 32 4.33 8.65 6.09
C CYS A 32 5.10 9.18 4.87
N GLY A 33 4.77 8.71 3.66
CA GLY A 33 5.41 9.15 2.43
C GLY A 33 4.72 10.33 1.74
N SER A 34 3.53 10.74 2.19
CA SER A 34 2.73 11.77 1.51
C SER A 34 2.27 12.91 2.40
N VAL A 35 2.08 12.69 3.71
CA VAL A 35 1.53 13.72 4.60
C VAL A 35 2.67 14.44 5.31
N TYR A 36 2.87 15.71 5.00
CA TYR A 36 3.93 16.53 5.57
C TYR A 36 3.41 17.80 6.24
N ASP A 37 2.21 18.23 5.93
CA ASP A 37 1.57 19.38 6.55
C ASP A 37 0.25 19.01 7.25
N PHE A 38 0.00 19.64 8.41
CA PHE A 38 -1.19 19.32 9.19
C PHE A 38 -2.50 19.68 8.46
N GLU A 39 -2.45 20.68 7.63
CA GLU A 39 -3.57 21.14 6.82
C GLU A 39 -4.09 20.07 5.85
N GLU A 40 -3.23 19.18 5.38
CA GLU A 40 -3.59 18.08 4.47
C GLU A 40 -4.55 17.08 5.11
N VAL A 41 -4.46 16.89 6.43
CA VAL A 41 -5.36 15.97 7.15
C VAL A 41 -6.71 16.61 7.49
N LEU A 42 -6.91 17.90 7.22
CA LEU A 42 -8.14 18.64 7.50
C LEU A 42 -9.18 18.54 6.36
N LEU A 43 -9.29 17.38 5.75
CA LEU A 43 -10.31 17.10 4.74
C LEU A 43 -11.69 16.92 5.38
N GLU A 44 -12.76 17.29 4.66
CA GLU A 44 -14.16 17.23 5.14
C GLU A 44 -14.51 15.86 5.73
N LYS A 45 -14.03 14.76 5.12
CA LYS A 45 -14.27 13.40 5.60
C LYS A 45 -13.60 13.05 6.93
N PHE A 46 -12.65 13.87 7.39
CA PHE A 46 -11.98 13.75 8.69
C PHE A 46 -12.40 14.83 9.67
N ILE A 47 -13.48 15.54 9.36
CA ILE A 47 -14.14 16.51 10.26
C ILE A 47 -15.41 15.89 10.80
N ASP A 48 -15.58 15.94 12.10
CA ASP A 48 -16.80 15.53 12.76
C ASP A 48 -17.95 16.48 12.37
N THR A 49 -19.01 15.95 11.80
CA THR A 49 -20.12 16.75 11.27
C THR A 49 -21.02 17.37 12.36
N GLU A 50 -20.98 16.83 13.58
CA GLU A 50 -21.78 17.35 14.70
C GLU A 50 -21.05 18.50 15.41
N THR A 51 -19.75 18.37 15.60
CA THR A 51 -18.94 19.34 16.33
C THR A 51 -18.20 20.33 15.42
N ALA A 52 -18.09 20.03 14.13
CA ALA A 52 -17.27 20.72 13.15
C ALA A 52 -15.77 20.78 13.54
N LEU A 53 -15.30 19.83 14.34
CA LEU A 53 -13.91 19.71 14.76
C LEU A 53 -13.23 18.55 14.02
N PRO A 54 -11.92 18.63 13.73
CA PRO A 54 -11.17 17.51 13.19
C PRO A 54 -11.21 16.30 14.13
N TYR A 55 -11.32 15.09 13.58
CA TYR A 55 -11.12 13.86 14.36
C TYR A 55 -9.70 13.76 14.92
N ILE A 56 -8.74 14.41 14.27
CA ILE A 56 -7.36 14.51 14.74
C ILE A 56 -7.21 15.78 15.57
N ASP A 57 -7.22 15.62 16.90
CA ASP A 57 -6.93 16.71 17.83
C ASP A 57 -5.42 16.77 18.10
N SER A 58 -4.76 17.75 17.50
CA SER A 58 -3.31 17.94 17.63
C SER A 58 -2.87 18.30 19.05
N LEU A 59 -3.75 18.80 19.90
CA LEU A 59 -3.44 19.10 21.30
C LEU A 59 -3.40 17.82 22.17
N ILE A 60 -4.14 16.80 21.77
CA ILE A 60 -4.20 15.50 22.46
C ILE A 60 -3.25 14.51 21.83
N LEU A 61 -3.32 14.36 20.51
CA LEU A 61 -2.57 13.35 19.76
C LEU A 61 -1.15 13.80 19.43
N GLY A 62 -0.90 15.09 19.34
CA GLY A 62 0.29 15.68 18.77
C GLY A 62 0.07 16.05 17.30
N ASN A 63 1.02 16.76 16.74
CA ASN A 63 1.04 17.08 15.31
C ASN A 63 2.14 16.30 14.59
N ILE A 64 2.13 16.36 13.25
CA ILE A 64 3.09 15.63 12.42
C ILE A 64 4.53 16.12 12.61
N TYR A 65 4.73 17.33 13.12
CA TYR A 65 6.04 17.91 13.38
C TYR A 65 6.66 17.43 14.71
N GLY A 66 5.87 16.80 15.58
CA GLY A 66 6.30 16.35 16.90
C GLY A 66 6.71 17.48 17.84
N ASP A 67 6.28 18.72 17.58
CA ASP A 67 6.63 19.93 18.34
C ASP A 67 5.61 20.29 19.42
N THR A 68 4.50 19.55 19.50
CA THR A 68 3.51 19.74 20.55
C THR A 68 3.95 19.06 21.84
N GLN A 69 3.53 19.63 22.98
CA GLN A 69 3.73 19.01 24.29
C GLN A 69 2.79 17.82 24.56
N ALA A 70 2.12 17.32 23.53
CA ALA A 70 1.17 16.21 23.65
C ALA A 70 1.90 14.91 23.95
N ALA A 71 1.44 14.19 24.96
CA ALA A 71 2.12 13.00 25.46
C ALA A 71 2.05 11.78 24.53
N LEU A 72 1.12 11.77 23.55
CA LEU A 72 0.89 10.60 22.71
C LEU A 72 1.80 10.51 21.47
N CYS A 73 2.25 11.65 20.95
CA CYS A 73 3.11 11.71 19.77
C CYS A 73 4.35 12.55 20.00
N SER A 74 5.22 12.09 20.87
CA SER A 74 6.53 12.73 21.11
C SER A 74 7.59 11.99 20.32
N PRO A 75 8.45 12.68 19.54
CA PRO A 75 9.53 12.03 18.82
C PRO A 75 10.54 11.43 19.81
N ASN A 76 10.93 10.17 19.59
CA ASN A 76 11.92 9.50 20.43
C ASN A 76 13.32 10.10 20.25
N THR A 77 13.59 10.68 19.09
CA THR A 77 14.89 11.24 18.69
C THR A 77 14.69 12.62 18.09
N PRO A 78 14.43 13.66 18.91
CA PRO A 78 14.25 15.02 18.43
C PRO A 78 15.44 15.51 17.59
N GLY A 79 15.15 16.21 16.50
CA GLY A 79 16.16 16.77 15.59
C GLY A 79 16.59 15.85 14.44
N TYR A 80 16.00 14.66 14.33
CA TYR A 80 16.14 13.79 13.15
C TYR A 80 14.88 13.83 12.32
N SER A 81 15.04 13.79 10.98
CA SER A 81 13.93 13.69 10.05
C SER A 81 13.22 12.34 10.17
N SER A 82 11.91 12.34 9.95
CA SER A 82 11.09 11.13 9.77
C SER A 82 10.70 10.91 8.31
N GLU A 83 11.27 11.68 7.39
CA GLU A 83 11.03 11.55 5.96
C GLU A 83 11.52 10.19 5.46
N ILE A 84 10.78 9.65 4.49
CA ILE A 84 11.12 8.40 3.81
C ILE A 84 11.17 8.64 2.31
N ASP A 85 12.07 7.93 1.63
CA ASP A 85 12.29 8.09 0.19
C ASP A 85 11.41 7.16 -0.66
N PHE A 86 10.91 6.08 -0.05
CA PHE A 86 10.14 5.07 -0.75
C PHE A 86 9.07 4.45 0.15
N ALA A 87 7.84 4.39 -0.35
CA ALA A 87 6.70 3.76 0.30
C ALA A 87 6.16 2.60 -0.54
N PHE A 88 6.10 1.40 0.04
CA PHE A 88 5.60 0.20 -0.62
C PHE A 88 4.40 -0.38 0.10
N SER A 89 3.32 -0.62 -0.64
CA SER A 89 2.06 -1.13 -0.11
C SER A 89 1.73 -2.53 -0.62
N LEU A 90 1.39 -3.41 0.31
CA LEU A 90 0.84 -4.74 0.04
C LEU A 90 -0.63 -4.80 0.50
N GLY A 91 -1.55 -4.57 -0.43
CA GLY A 91 -2.98 -4.69 -0.17
C GLY A 91 -3.52 -3.68 0.84
N GLY A 92 -3.29 -2.39 0.61
CA GLY A 92 -3.81 -1.32 1.44
C GLY A 92 -4.30 -0.13 0.63
N ALA A 93 -4.33 1.04 1.24
CA ALA A 93 -4.80 2.27 0.62
C ALA A 93 -4.13 3.49 1.26
N LEU A 94 -4.36 4.66 0.69
CA LEU A 94 -4.07 5.97 1.26
C LEU A 94 -5.39 6.60 1.73
N GLY A 95 -5.36 7.35 2.81
CA GLY A 95 -6.55 8.03 3.32
C GLY A 95 -7.21 8.94 2.29
N ASP A 96 -6.40 9.67 1.51
CA ASP A 96 -6.84 10.46 0.35
C ASP A 96 -5.70 10.65 -0.64
N ALA A 97 -5.96 10.50 -1.95
CA ALA A 97 -4.94 10.69 -2.97
C ALA A 97 -4.48 12.15 -3.10
N THR A 98 -5.25 13.11 -2.61
CA THR A 98 -4.85 14.52 -2.60
C THR A 98 -3.69 14.82 -1.66
N TRP A 99 -3.38 13.90 -0.74
CA TRP A 99 -2.17 13.96 0.08
C TRP A 99 -0.88 13.78 -0.71
N ILE A 100 -0.98 13.22 -1.92
CA ILE A 100 0.12 13.22 -2.88
C ILE A 100 -0.10 14.44 -3.78
N ASP A 101 0.67 15.48 -3.57
CA ASP A 101 0.52 16.77 -4.28
C ASP A 101 1.72 17.18 -5.12
N GLY A 102 2.81 16.39 -5.06
CA GLY A 102 4.01 16.57 -5.86
C GLY A 102 5.09 17.41 -5.15
N GLU A 103 5.02 17.52 -3.84
CA GLU A 103 6.09 18.17 -3.08
C GLU A 103 7.40 17.36 -3.16
N GLU A 104 8.53 18.07 -3.19
CA GLU A 104 9.87 17.46 -3.37
C GLU A 104 10.23 16.44 -2.27
N ARG A 105 9.65 16.60 -1.09
CA ARG A 105 9.88 15.72 0.07
C ARG A 105 9.00 14.46 0.10
N GLU A 106 8.04 14.36 -0.81
CA GLU A 106 7.21 13.16 -0.89
C GLU A 106 7.98 11.95 -1.39
N ALA A 107 7.63 10.78 -0.86
CA ALA A 107 8.24 9.52 -1.27
C ALA A 107 7.88 9.12 -2.71
N ALA A 108 8.66 8.21 -3.27
CA ALA A 108 8.21 7.41 -4.40
C ALA A 108 7.30 6.28 -3.92
N PHE A 109 6.25 5.96 -4.67
CA PHE A 109 5.21 5.01 -4.29
C PHE A 109 5.16 3.81 -5.22
N SER A 110 5.09 2.61 -4.63
CA SER A 110 4.86 1.39 -5.38
C SER A 110 3.99 0.43 -4.58
N GLY A 111 3.41 -0.59 -5.23
CA GLY A 111 2.57 -1.52 -4.49
C GLY A 111 2.04 -2.69 -5.29
N ILE A 112 1.50 -3.62 -4.53
CA ILE A 112 0.83 -4.83 -5.02
C ILE A 112 -0.55 -4.89 -4.37
N HIS A 113 -1.60 -5.18 -5.15
CA HIS A 113 -2.95 -5.24 -4.63
C HIS A 113 -3.81 -6.26 -5.38
N CYS A 114 -4.63 -7.01 -4.65
CA CYS A 114 -5.64 -7.87 -5.25
C CYS A 114 -6.80 -7.03 -5.78
N THR A 115 -7.24 -7.28 -7.02
CA THR A 115 -8.33 -6.51 -7.64
C THR A 115 -9.68 -6.68 -6.96
N GLN A 116 -9.84 -7.79 -6.22
CA GLN A 116 -11.05 -8.13 -5.48
C GLN A 116 -10.81 -8.12 -3.97
N ASP A 117 -9.92 -7.25 -3.48
CA ASP A 117 -9.68 -7.09 -2.06
C ASP A 117 -10.96 -6.61 -1.35
N ILE A 118 -11.34 -7.34 -0.29
CA ILE A 118 -12.53 -7.06 0.51
C ILE A 118 -12.26 -6.18 1.74
N PHE A 119 -10.98 -5.90 2.04
CA PHE A 119 -10.57 -5.15 3.22
C PHE A 119 -10.17 -3.71 2.88
N ALA A 120 -9.51 -3.54 1.74
CA ALA A 120 -9.10 -2.23 1.24
C ALA A 120 -9.48 -2.11 -0.24
N PRO A 121 -10.04 -0.98 -0.69
CA PRO A 121 -10.44 -0.83 -2.08
C PRO A 121 -9.20 -0.81 -2.99
N TYR A 122 -9.34 -1.43 -4.16
CA TYR A 122 -8.32 -1.43 -5.21
C TYR A 122 -8.07 -0.04 -5.82
N GLY A 123 -9.17 0.65 -6.15
CA GLY A 123 -9.24 2.07 -6.51
C GLY A 123 -9.89 2.86 -5.38
N ASP A 124 -10.63 3.92 -5.71
CA ASP A 124 -11.37 4.66 -4.68
C ASP A 124 -12.56 3.84 -4.17
N GLY A 125 -12.77 3.85 -2.87
CA GLY A 125 -13.88 3.13 -2.28
C GLY A 125 -13.94 3.19 -0.76
N PRO A 126 -14.97 2.56 -0.18
CA PRO A 126 -15.17 2.54 1.25
C PRO A 126 -14.26 1.53 1.95
N VAL A 127 -13.83 1.89 3.15
CA VAL A 127 -13.35 0.94 4.15
C VAL A 127 -14.54 0.50 4.99
N ILE A 128 -14.74 -0.81 5.06
CA ILE A 128 -15.83 -1.45 5.82
C ILE A 128 -15.21 -2.35 6.87
N VAL A 129 -15.71 -2.27 8.12
CA VAL A 129 -15.30 -3.20 9.18
C VAL A 129 -15.86 -4.59 8.87
N PRO A 130 -15.02 -5.62 8.63
CA PRO A 130 -15.51 -6.92 8.15
C PRO A 130 -16.44 -7.65 9.14
N THR A 131 -16.28 -7.40 10.43
CA THR A 131 -17.05 -8.08 11.49
C THR A 131 -18.42 -7.45 11.75
N THR A 132 -18.55 -6.12 11.58
CA THR A 132 -19.77 -5.37 11.88
C THR A 132 -20.47 -4.84 10.65
N ASN A 133 -19.77 -4.87 9.51
CA ASN A 133 -20.20 -4.26 8.24
C ASN A 133 -20.45 -2.74 8.36
N GLU A 134 -19.80 -2.10 9.31
CA GLU A 134 -19.87 -0.65 9.51
C GLU A 134 -19.00 0.08 8.49
N PHE A 135 -19.54 1.13 7.89
CA PHE A 135 -18.79 2.05 7.06
C PHE A 135 -17.85 2.89 7.94
N VAL A 136 -16.59 3.01 7.54
CA VAL A 136 -15.60 3.85 8.23
C VAL A 136 -15.40 5.16 7.48
N VAL A 137 -14.83 5.07 6.28
CA VAL A 137 -14.47 6.24 5.46
C VAL A 137 -14.21 5.79 4.02
N ASN A 138 -14.37 6.70 3.07
CA ASN A 138 -13.87 6.50 1.71
C ASN A 138 -12.38 6.83 1.64
N VAL A 139 -11.61 5.96 0.98
CA VAL A 139 -10.16 6.09 0.83
C VAL A 139 -9.76 5.92 -0.63
N SER A 140 -8.54 6.29 -0.96
CA SER A 140 -7.93 6.06 -2.25
C SER A 140 -7.08 4.78 -2.19
N GLY A 141 -7.52 3.74 -2.91
CA GLY A 141 -6.79 2.48 -2.97
C GLY A 141 -5.43 2.63 -3.64
N ASN A 142 -4.63 1.56 -3.56
CA ASN A 142 -3.26 1.56 -4.08
C ASN A 142 -3.17 2.05 -5.53
N ARG A 143 -4.09 1.60 -6.39
CA ARG A 143 -4.08 2.00 -7.80
C ARG A 143 -4.24 3.51 -7.96
N THR A 144 -5.21 4.11 -7.27
CA THR A 144 -5.44 5.56 -7.34
C THR A 144 -4.25 6.36 -6.79
N ALA A 145 -3.69 5.93 -5.65
CA ALA A 145 -2.54 6.59 -5.04
C ALA A 145 -1.31 6.56 -5.97
N ILE A 146 -0.98 5.38 -6.54
CA ILE A 146 0.18 5.23 -7.43
C ILE A 146 -0.04 5.97 -8.76
N GLN A 147 -1.25 5.93 -9.32
CA GLN A 147 -1.59 6.70 -10.50
C GLN A 147 -1.35 8.20 -10.26
N ARG A 148 -1.78 8.71 -9.11
CA ARG A 148 -1.55 10.11 -8.73
C ARG A 148 -0.07 10.43 -8.60
N ALA A 149 0.73 9.57 -7.96
CA ALA A 149 2.17 9.73 -7.83
C ALA A 149 2.88 9.72 -9.20
N ASN A 150 2.43 8.85 -10.12
CA ASN A 150 2.96 8.83 -11.50
C ASN A 150 2.63 10.11 -12.26
N GLU A 151 1.40 10.63 -12.11
CA GLU A 151 0.96 11.87 -12.77
C GLU A 151 1.74 13.11 -12.28
N LEU A 152 2.17 13.11 -11.04
CA LEU A 152 2.91 14.23 -10.43
C LEU A 152 4.43 14.10 -10.53
N GLY A 153 4.94 12.94 -10.95
CA GLY A 153 6.36 12.70 -11.12
C GLY A 153 7.09 12.18 -9.88
N ASN A 154 6.40 11.92 -8.76
CA ASN A 154 7.01 11.34 -7.56
C ASN A 154 7.75 10.03 -7.87
N ASN A 155 7.24 9.26 -8.81
CA ASN A 155 7.79 7.96 -9.19
C ASN A 155 8.86 8.03 -10.29
N ASP A 156 9.22 9.20 -10.80
CA ASP A 156 10.21 9.33 -11.87
C ASP A 156 11.58 8.76 -11.46
N VAL A 157 11.92 8.86 -10.19
CA VAL A 157 13.15 8.28 -9.63
C VAL A 157 13.20 6.75 -9.79
N LEU A 158 12.07 6.07 -9.81
CA LEU A 158 11.98 4.61 -10.00
C LEU A 158 12.21 4.19 -11.45
N ASN A 159 12.17 5.14 -12.39
CA ASN A 159 12.42 4.92 -13.81
C ASN A 159 13.90 5.05 -14.19
N ASP A 160 14.80 5.35 -13.23
CA ASP A 160 16.24 5.42 -13.50
C ASP A 160 16.76 4.03 -13.91
N PRO A 161 17.27 3.86 -15.14
CA PRO A 161 17.77 2.57 -15.64
C PRO A 161 18.96 2.03 -14.83
N ASN A 162 19.64 2.88 -14.07
CA ASN A 162 20.75 2.43 -13.21
C ASN A 162 20.27 1.83 -11.88
N VAL A 163 19.02 2.13 -11.47
CA VAL A 163 18.47 1.68 -10.19
C VAL A 163 17.48 0.53 -10.35
N ALA A 164 16.76 0.45 -11.46
CA ALA A 164 15.51 -0.30 -11.54
C ALA A 164 15.43 -1.31 -12.68
N PHE A 165 16.55 -1.77 -13.26
CA PHE A 165 16.51 -2.60 -14.47
C PHE A 165 15.60 -3.84 -14.36
N ALA A 166 15.63 -4.54 -13.23
CA ALA A 166 14.78 -5.72 -13.02
C ALA A 166 13.29 -5.37 -12.77
N LEU A 167 13.02 -4.22 -12.16
CA LEU A 167 11.66 -3.77 -11.90
C LEU A 167 10.99 -3.22 -13.16
N GLN A 168 11.72 -2.51 -14.02
CA GLN A 168 11.20 -1.98 -15.28
C GLN A 168 10.75 -3.05 -16.26
N GLU A 169 11.53 -4.13 -16.43
CA GLU A 169 11.12 -5.25 -17.28
C GLU A 169 9.84 -5.91 -16.76
N ASN A 170 9.73 -6.09 -15.46
CA ASN A 170 8.55 -6.68 -14.85
C ASN A 170 7.31 -5.80 -14.98
N VAL A 171 7.44 -4.48 -14.84
CA VAL A 171 6.35 -3.52 -15.01
C VAL A 171 5.85 -3.46 -16.45
N GLU A 172 6.75 -3.42 -17.43
CA GLU A 172 6.38 -3.43 -18.85
C GLU A 172 5.69 -4.74 -19.26
N VAL A 173 6.17 -5.88 -18.79
CA VAL A 173 5.51 -7.18 -19.03
C VAL A 173 4.11 -7.18 -18.40
N GLN A 174 3.95 -6.60 -17.23
CA GLN A 174 2.68 -6.53 -16.54
C GLN A 174 1.66 -5.66 -17.25
N LYS A 175 2.04 -4.48 -17.74
CA LYS A 175 1.16 -3.61 -18.54
C LYS A 175 0.58 -4.31 -19.76
N THR A 176 1.33 -5.24 -20.34
CA THR A 176 0.92 -5.97 -21.54
C THR A 176 0.14 -7.24 -21.25
N THR A 177 0.34 -7.89 -20.10
CA THR A 177 -0.24 -9.21 -19.78
C THR A 177 -1.47 -9.15 -18.87
N ASN A 178 -1.65 -8.09 -18.09
CA ASN A 178 -2.76 -7.95 -17.13
C ASN A 178 -4.02 -7.32 -17.73
N VAL A 179 -4.27 -7.53 -19.00
CA VAL A 179 -5.60 -7.27 -19.56
C VAL A 179 -6.49 -8.47 -19.23
N MET A 180 -7.45 -8.26 -18.34
CA MET A 180 -8.46 -9.28 -18.00
C MET A 180 -9.58 -9.29 -19.05
N PRO A 181 -9.56 -10.20 -20.01
CA PRO A 181 -10.65 -10.28 -21.00
C PRO A 181 -11.94 -10.86 -20.42
N ALA A 182 -11.90 -11.44 -19.22
CA ALA A 182 -13.05 -12.14 -18.61
C ALA A 182 -13.95 -11.23 -17.76
N LEU A 183 -13.54 -10.01 -17.43
CA LEU A 183 -14.40 -9.04 -16.75
C LEU A 183 -14.97 -8.04 -17.76
N SER A 184 -16.22 -7.72 -17.60
CA SER A 184 -16.89 -6.69 -18.42
C SER A 184 -17.34 -5.54 -17.49
N PRO A 185 -16.75 -4.34 -17.61
CA PRO A 185 -15.69 -3.96 -18.55
C PRO A 185 -14.31 -4.55 -18.17
N PRO A 186 -13.40 -4.75 -19.13
CA PRO A 186 -12.06 -5.19 -18.82
C PRO A 186 -11.38 -4.13 -17.94
N ILE A 187 -10.88 -4.57 -16.77
CA ILE A 187 -10.10 -3.71 -15.90
C ILE A 187 -8.68 -3.67 -16.48
N ASN A 188 -8.25 -2.49 -16.94
CA ASN A 188 -6.85 -2.28 -17.20
C ASN A 188 -6.14 -2.22 -15.83
N MET A 189 -5.33 -3.23 -15.55
CA MET A 189 -4.66 -3.38 -14.26
C MET A 189 -3.26 -2.76 -14.26
N GLY A 190 -2.77 -2.36 -15.43
CA GLY A 190 -1.42 -1.82 -15.58
C GLY A 190 -1.37 -0.34 -15.24
N GLU A 191 -0.69 -0.03 -14.16
CA GLU A 191 -0.10 1.28 -13.87
C GLU A 191 1.40 1.09 -13.72
N ASP A 192 2.19 2.11 -14.01
CA ASP A 192 3.61 2.09 -13.68
C ASP A 192 3.80 1.90 -12.19
N HIS A 193 4.79 1.10 -11.79
CA HIS A 193 5.14 0.83 -10.39
C HIS A 193 4.06 0.14 -9.55
N PHE A 194 3.01 -0.40 -10.20
CA PHE A 194 1.89 -1.03 -9.53
C PHE A 194 1.57 -2.42 -10.08
N TYR A 195 1.49 -3.41 -9.19
CA TYR A 195 1.08 -4.76 -9.56
C TYR A 195 -0.32 -5.09 -9.06
N GLY A 196 -1.28 -5.22 -9.99
CA GLY A 196 -2.64 -5.66 -9.71
C GLY A 196 -2.75 -7.18 -9.82
N PHE A 197 -3.14 -7.86 -8.73
CA PHE A 197 -3.45 -9.28 -8.76
C PHE A 197 -4.90 -9.53 -9.07
N ASN A 198 -5.13 -10.31 -10.12
CA ASN A 198 -6.44 -10.81 -10.40
C ASN A 198 -6.62 -12.24 -9.87
N LEU A 199 -7.33 -12.38 -8.80
CA LEU A 199 -7.67 -13.68 -8.22
C LEU A 199 -9.10 -14.07 -8.59
N PRO A 200 -9.40 -15.37 -8.72
CA PRO A 200 -10.73 -15.86 -9.09
C PRO A 200 -11.78 -15.72 -7.98
N PHE A 201 -11.40 -15.20 -6.83
CA PHE A 201 -12.25 -14.99 -5.66
C PHE A 201 -11.75 -13.79 -4.84
N PRO A 202 -12.61 -13.19 -4.00
CA PRO A 202 -12.22 -12.09 -3.12
C PRO A 202 -11.08 -12.47 -2.17
N GLN A 203 -9.99 -11.71 -2.20
CA GLN A 203 -8.79 -11.97 -1.43
C GLN A 203 -8.03 -10.68 -1.17
N GLY A 204 -7.57 -10.48 0.06
CA GLY A 204 -6.83 -9.29 0.46
C GLY A 204 -5.30 -9.42 0.36
N SER A 205 -4.77 -10.66 0.38
CA SER A 205 -3.33 -10.89 0.41
C SER A 205 -2.84 -11.60 -0.84
N PRO A 206 -2.06 -10.93 -1.69
CA PRO A 206 -1.57 -11.52 -2.93
C PRO A 206 -0.44 -12.54 -2.73
N TYR A 207 0.39 -12.38 -1.72
CA TYR A 207 1.61 -13.18 -1.57
C TYR A 207 1.38 -14.61 -1.07
N ASP A 208 0.21 -14.94 -0.53
CA ASP A 208 -0.15 -16.31 -0.16
C ASP A 208 -0.09 -17.28 -1.36
N PHE A 209 -0.21 -16.73 -2.56
CA PHE A 209 -0.20 -17.51 -3.81
C PHE A 209 1.19 -17.73 -4.39
N TRP A 210 2.16 -16.94 -4.03
CA TRP A 210 3.56 -17.15 -4.44
C TRP A 210 4.23 -18.27 -3.67
N ASP A 211 3.83 -18.44 -2.40
CA ASP A 211 4.33 -19.52 -1.55
C ASP A 211 3.27 -20.60 -1.43
N PHE A 212 3.40 -21.65 -2.26
CA PHE A 212 2.41 -22.73 -2.30
C PHE A 212 2.18 -23.43 -0.95
N PRO A 213 3.20 -23.68 -0.10
CA PRO A 213 2.98 -24.17 1.25
C PRO A 213 2.10 -23.24 2.11
N THR A 214 2.27 -21.95 2.01
CA THR A 214 1.42 -20.97 2.70
C THR A 214 0.00 -21.02 2.17
N LEU A 215 -0.20 -21.05 0.85
CA LEU A 215 -1.52 -21.22 0.25
C LEU A 215 -2.21 -22.52 0.75
N GLN A 216 -1.48 -23.64 0.80
CA GLN A 216 -2.02 -24.90 1.34
C GLN A 216 -2.48 -24.75 2.79
N ALA A 217 -1.70 -24.08 3.63
CA ALA A 217 -2.05 -23.85 5.02
C ALA A 217 -3.28 -22.94 5.18
N VAL A 218 -3.36 -21.86 4.40
CA VAL A 218 -4.49 -20.92 4.36
C VAL A 218 -5.75 -21.66 3.93
N VAL A 219 -5.69 -22.44 2.84
CA VAL A 219 -6.83 -23.21 2.32
C VAL A 219 -7.31 -24.24 3.35
N ALA A 220 -6.39 -24.98 3.99
CA ALA A 220 -6.73 -25.94 5.02
C ALA A 220 -7.41 -25.26 6.23
N GLY A 221 -6.89 -24.12 6.68
CA GLY A 221 -7.48 -23.32 7.75
C GLY A 221 -8.88 -22.80 7.40
N THR A 222 -9.05 -22.28 6.19
CA THR A 222 -10.34 -21.79 5.69
C THR A 222 -11.37 -22.90 5.60
N ASN A 223 -11.00 -24.07 5.05
CA ASN A 223 -11.88 -25.22 4.96
C ASN A 223 -12.32 -25.69 6.35
N ALA A 224 -11.40 -25.74 7.31
CA ALA A 224 -11.71 -26.12 8.69
C ALA A 224 -12.62 -25.12 9.40
N ALA A 225 -12.42 -23.82 9.18
CA ALA A 225 -13.19 -22.75 9.84
C ALA A 225 -14.59 -22.56 9.25
N LEU A 226 -14.72 -22.68 7.93
CA LEU A 226 -15.95 -22.34 7.20
C LEU A 226 -16.70 -23.56 6.66
N GLY A 227 -16.15 -24.79 6.82
CA GLY A 227 -16.75 -26.01 6.28
C GLY A 227 -16.75 -26.05 4.75
N THR A 228 -15.79 -25.39 4.11
CA THR A 228 -15.61 -25.37 2.65
C THR A 228 -14.72 -26.51 2.20
N ASP A 229 -14.66 -26.78 0.90
CA ASP A 229 -13.84 -27.82 0.28
C ASP A 229 -12.99 -27.22 -0.86
N PHE A 230 -12.27 -26.15 -0.56
CA PHE A 230 -11.34 -25.55 -1.50
C PHE A 230 -10.13 -26.44 -1.70
N ASN A 231 -9.62 -26.49 -2.94
CA ASN A 231 -8.42 -27.24 -3.30
C ASN A 231 -7.30 -26.25 -3.66
N ALA A 232 -6.18 -26.31 -2.92
CA ALA A 232 -5.06 -25.39 -3.09
C ALA A 232 -4.40 -25.51 -4.48
N ASP A 233 -4.29 -26.72 -5.04
CA ASP A 233 -3.71 -26.93 -6.39
C ASP A 233 -4.57 -26.24 -7.45
N THR A 234 -5.90 -26.40 -7.35
CA THR A 234 -6.84 -25.78 -8.29
C THR A 234 -6.79 -24.26 -8.19
N LEU A 235 -6.75 -23.70 -6.97
CA LEU A 235 -6.66 -22.27 -6.76
C LEU A 235 -5.33 -21.70 -7.29
N HIS A 236 -4.23 -22.40 -7.03
CA HIS A 236 -2.92 -21.99 -7.53
C HIS A 236 -2.85 -22.00 -9.07
N LEU A 237 -3.32 -23.08 -9.69
CA LEU A 237 -3.37 -23.18 -11.16
C LEU A 237 -4.27 -22.10 -11.78
N SER A 238 -5.40 -21.80 -11.14
CA SER A 238 -6.30 -20.74 -11.56
C SER A 238 -5.64 -19.37 -11.41
N GLY A 239 -4.94 -19.13 -10.31
CA GLY A 239 -4.16 -17.93 -10.09
C GLY A 239 -3.05 -17.74 -11.14
N LEU A 240 -2.28 -18.77 -11.45
CA LEU A 240 -1.26 -18.76 -12.52
C LEU A 240 -1.86 -18.49 -13.91
N ALA A 241 -3.07 -18.95 -14.17
CA ALA A 241 -3.74 -18.70 -15.45
C ALA A 241 -4.15 -17.23 -15.63
N THR A 242 -4.47 -16.56 -14.55
CA THR A 242 -4.86 -15.14 -14.54
C THR A 242 -3.68 -14.19 -14.31
N ASN A 243 -2.68 -14.64 -13.56
CA ASN A 243 -1.46 -13.90 -13.26
C ASN A 243 -0.25 -14.83 -13.49
N PRO A 244 0.27 -14.93 -14.73
CA PRO A 244 1.37 -15.85 -15.05
C PRO A 244 2.66 -15.60 -14.24
N ASP A 245 2.79 -14.40 -13.67
CA ASP A 245 3.95 -14.02 -12.86
C ASP A 245 3.87 -14.50 -11.40
N MET A 246 2.76 -15.09 -11.00
CA MET A 246 2.56 -15.72 -9.68
C MET A 246 3.35 -17.02 -9.47
N SER A 247 4.31 -17.34 -10.30
CA SER A 247 5.15 -18.53 -10.09
C SER A 247 6.19 -18.27 -8.99
N PRO A 248 6.63 -19.32 -8.24
CA PRO A 248 7.70 -19.19 -7.26
C PRO A 248 9.03 -18.67 -7.85
N GLU A 249 9.25 -18.87 -9.14
CA GLU A 249 10.44 -18.40 -9.85
C GLU A 249 10.40 -16.89 -10.10
N LYS A 250 9.22 -16.34 -10.32
CA LYS A 250 9.01 -14.91 -10.65
C LYS A 250 8.60 -14.06 -9.46
N GLY A 251 8.02 -14.66 -8.43
CA GLY A 251 7.63 -13.99 -7.19
C GLY A 251 8.79 -13.72 -6.21
N LYS A 252 10.02 -14.07 -6.60
CA LYS A 252 11.26 -13.79 -5.88
C LYS A 252 11.96 -12.60 -6.50
#